data_e75601d95c6da2bda0c7e012367a6203
#
_entry.id   e75601d95c6da2bda0c7e012367a6203
#
_cell.length_a   1.000
_cell.length_b   1.000
_cell.length_c   1.000
_cell.angle_alpha   90.00
_cell.angle_beta   90.00
_cell.angle_gamma   90.00
#
_symmetry.space_group_name_H-M   'P 1'
#
loop_
_entity.id
_entity.type
_entity.pdbx_description
1 polymer ?
#
loop_
_entity_poly.entity_id
_entity_poly.type
_entity_poly.pdbx_seq_one_letter_code
_entity_poly.pdbx_strand_id
1 'polypeptide(L)'
;SGLSATLCGAPHGHPLLVELAEQAGVELTAQSEGDLGQRLEAAMSQALCTHDAVLVIGSDCPGLTVQHLHQAARELARHDAVFFPALDGGYTLIGLRRIPTGFFYDMPWSTRSVMPETLRRLVALGWQVWSGEPLADIDTADDLVHLPKHWPAPRVEQMT
;
A
#
# COMPACT_ATOMS: atom_id res chain seq x y z
N SER A 1 -1.44 -11.43 18.98
CA SER A 1 -1.92 -11.75 17.63
C SER A 1 -1.14 -10.90 16.64
N GLY A 2 -0.49 -11.53 15.70
CA GLY A 2 0.24 -10.88 14.62
C GLY A 2 -0.71 -10.42 13.51
N LEU A 3 -0.20 -9.55 12.63
CA LEU A 3 -0.87 -9.20 11.38
C LEU A 3 -0.78 -10.41 10.44
N SER A 4 -1.87 -10.81 9.79
CA SER A 4 -1.82 -11.70 8.63
C SER A 4 -1.43 -10.91 7.40
N ALA A 5 -0.72 -11.53 6.47
CA ALA A 5 -0.28 -10.90 5.24
C ALA A 5 -0.64 -11.75 4.02
N THR A 6 -0.96 -11.08 2.93
CA THR A 6 -1.23 -11.68 1.62
C THR A 6 -0.48 -10.89 0.56
N LEU A 7 0.21 -11.55 -0.34
CA LEU A 7 0.82 -10.94 -1.52
C LEU A 7 -0.22 -10.92 -2.65
N CYS A 8 -0.62 -9.71 -3.07
CA CYS A 8 -1.55 -9.53 -4.17
C CYS A 8 -0.78 -9.10 -5.42
N GLY A 9 -0.68 -9.96 -6.43
CA GLY A 9 0.23 -9.76 -7.55
C GLY A 9 -0.37 -9.99 -8.94
N ALA A 10 0.20 -9.34 -9.95
CA ALA A 10 -0.11 -9.53 -11.36
C ALA A 10 1.19 -9.57 -12.20
N PRO A 11 1.28 -10.47 -13.22
CA PRO A 11 0.30 -11.52 -13.49
C PRO A 11 0.29 -12.61 -12.42
N HIS A 12 -0.89 -13.15 -12.13
CA HIS A 12 -1.00 -14.24 -11.16
C HIS A 12 -0.17 -15.46 -11.60
N GLY A 13 0.55 -16.05 -10.66
CA GLY A 13 1.42 -17.19 -10.96
C GLY A 13 2.76 -16.84 -11.59
N HIS A 14 3.14 -15.56 -11.69
CA HIS A 14 4.49 -15.19 -12.09
C HIS A 14 5.52 -15.84 -11.17
N PRO A 15 6.56 -16.54 -11.69
CA PRO A 15 7.49 -17.35 -10.87
C PRO A 15 8.12 -16.58 -9.72
N LEU A 16 8.50 -15.31 -9.94
CA LEU A 16 9.07 -14.46 -8.88
C LEU A 16 8.06 -14.20 -7.75
N LEU A 17 6.78 -13.95 -8.07
CA LEU A 17 5.74 -13.69 -7.05
C LEU A 17 5.46 -14.96 -6.24
N VAL A 18 5.45 -16.12 -6.89
CA VAL A 18 5.29 -17.42 -6.21
C VAL A 18 6.45 -17.66 -5.25
N GLU A 19 7.69 -17.49 -5.73
CA GLU A 19 8.89 -17.64 -4.90
C GLU A 19 8.89 -16.69 -3.70
N LEU A 20 8.56 -15.42 -3.90
CA LEU A 20 8.47 -14.42 -2.82
C LEU A 20 7.39 -14.77 -1.79
N ALA A 21 6.22 -15.22 -2.23
CA ALA A 21 5.15 -15.63 -1.34
C ALA A 21 5.54 -16.86 -0.50
N GLU A 22 6.19 -17.85 -1.12
CA GLU A 22 6.70 -19.04 -0.45
C GLU A 22 7.79 -18.68 0.59
N GLN A 23 8.75 -17.86 0.21
CA GLN A 23 9.81 -17.39 1.11
C GLN A 23 9.28 -16.60 2.30
N ALA A 24 8.26 -15.77 2.07
CA ALA A 24 7.61 -14.98 3.11
C ALA A 24 6.60 -15.78 3.94
N GLY A 25 6.19 -16.97 3.49
CA GLY A 25 5.16 -17.79 4.14
C GLY A 25 3.78 -17.12 4.10
N VAL A 26 3.46 -16.41 3.02
CA VAL A 26 2.19 -15.70 2.82
C VAL A 26 1.41 -16.25 1.64
N GLU A 27 0.11 -16.06 1.63
CA GLU A 27 -0.75 -16.41 0.50
C GLU A 27 -0.49 -15.48 -0.68
N LEU A 28 -0.45 -16.04 -1.91
CA LEU A 28 -0.43 -15.29 -3.16
C LEU A 28 -1.84 -15.24 -3.75
N THR A 29 -2.36 -14.03 -3.96
CA THR A 29 -3.64 -13.79 -4.63
C THR A 29 -3.46 -12.99 -5.91
N ALA A 30 -4.40 -13.15 -6.85
CA ALA A 30 -4.39 -12.37 -8.09
C ALA A 30 -4.91 -10.95 -7.82
N GLN A 31 -4.27 -9.95 -8.45
CA GLN A 31 -4.90 -8.64 -8.59
C GLN A 31 -6.10 -8.73 -9.54
N SER A 32 -7.16 -7.98 -9.23
CA SER A 32 -8.29 -7.81 -10.16
C SER A 32 -7.86 -7.00 -11.39
N GLU A 33 -8.65 -7.09 -12.44
CA GLU A 33 -8.55 -6.20 -13.59
C GLU A 33 -8.97 -4.78 -13.22
N GLY A 34 -8.61 -3.81 -14.07
CA GLY A 34 -9.00 -2.41 -13.91
C GLY A 34 -7.83 -1.48 -13.54
N ASP A 35 -8.17 -0.23 -13.20
CA ASP A 35 -7.23 0.77 -12.74
C ASP A 35 -6.76 0.49 -11.29
N LEU A 36 -5.81 1.30 -10.79
CA LEU A 36 -5.28 1.13 -9.44
C LEU A 36 -6.37 1.20 -8.36
N GLY A 37 -7.35 2.10 -8.52
CA GLY A 37 -8.46 2.23 -7.58
C GLY A 37 -9.33 1.00 -7.51
N GLN A 38 -9.69 0.43 -8.65
CA GLN A 38 -10.48 -0.81 -8.74
C GLN A 38 -9.72 -2.00 -8.13
N ARG A 39 -8.41 -2.09 -8.36
CA ARG A 39 -7.56 -3.14 -7.77
C ARG A 39 -7.46 -3.00 -6.26
N LEU A 40 -7.26 -1.78 -5.74
CA LEU A 40 -7.25 -1.50 -4.30
C LEU A 40 -8.60 -1.84 -3.66
N GLU A 41 -9.71 -1.39 -4.26
CA GLU A 41 -11.06 -1.64 -3.74
C GLU A 41 -11.36 -3.15 -3.69
N ALA A 42 -11.01 -3.89 -4.73
CA ALA A 42 -11.20 -5.34 -4.78
C ALA A 42 -10.39 -6.07 -3.70
N ALA A 43 -9.09 -5.78 -3.59
CA ALA A 43 -8.21 -6.41 -2.62
C ALA A 43 -8.63 -6.09 -1.18
N MET A 44 -8.94 -4.83 -0.89
CA MET A 44 -9.39 -4.39 0.44
C MET A 44 -10.76 -4.98 0.79
N SER A 45 -11.70 -5.02 -0.16
CA SER A 45 -13.04 -5.60 0.04
C SER A 45 -12.94 -7.09 0.36
N GLN A 46 -12.09 -7.82 -0.35
CA GLN A 46 -11.85 -9.23 -0.08
C GLN A 46 -11.30 -9.45 1.34
N ALA A 47 -10.31 -8.67 1.75
CA ALA A 47 -9.74 -8.77 3.08
C ALA A 47 -10.77 -8.43 4.18
N LEU A 48 -11.60 -7.41 3.96
CA LEU A 48 -12.64 -6.98 4.90
C LEU A 48 -13.83 -7.97 5.03
N CYS A 49 -13.95 -8.97 4.14
CA CYS A 49 -14.91 -10.05 4.33
C CYS A 49 -14.60 -10.93 5.55
N THR A 50 -13.34 -11.00 5.96
CA THR A 50 -12.87 -11.89 7.04
C THR A 50 -12.11 -11.18 8.16
N HIS A 51 -11.83 -9.88 7.99
CA HIS A 51 -11.08 -9.07 8.93
C HIS A 51 -11.79 -7.74 9.20
N ASP A 52 -11.63 -7.21 10.41
CA ASP A 52 -12.24 -5.94 10.83
C ASP A 52 -11.51 -4.70 10.27
N ALA A 53 -10.32 -4.90 9.71
CA ALA A 53 -9.48 -3.84 9.18
C ALA A 53 -8.48 -4.40 8.18
N VAL A 54 -8.06 -3.57 7.24
CA VAL A 54 -7.05 -3.91 6.23
C VAL A 54 -6.02 -2.79 6.12
N LEU A 55 -4.76 -3.19 5.97
CA LEU A 55 -3.67 -2.31 5.55
C LEU A 55 -3.21 -2.76 4.17
N VAL A 56 -3.07 -1.83 3.24
CA VAL A 56 -2.44 -2.09 1.93
C VAL A 56 -1.17 -1.27 1.83
N ILE A 57 -0.11 -1.90 1.35
CA ILE A 57 1.21 -1.29 1.15
C ILE A 57 1.66 -1.47 -0.30
N GLY A 58 2.39 -0.49 -0.82
CA GLY A 58 3.19 -0.65 -2.03
C GLY A 58 4.42 -1.53 -1.75
N SER A 59 4.97 -2.12 -2.80
CA SER A 59 6.20 -2.93 -2.73
C SER A 59 7.47 -2.12 -2.99
N ASP A 60 7.34 -0.84 -3.25
CA ASP A 60 8.35 0.11 -3.72
C ASP A 60 8.84 1.08 -2.63
N CYS A 61 8.40 0.90 -1.40
CA CYS A 61 8.80 1.72 -0.26
C CYS A 61 9.77 0.98 0.68
N PRO A 62 11.09 1.05 0.43
CA PRO A 62 12.09 0.36 1.25
C PRO A 62 12.22 0.92 2.68
N GLY A 63 11.71 2.13 2.91
CA GLY A 63 11.66 2.76 4.23
C GLY A 63 10.52 2.25 5.13
N LEU A 64 9.53 1.54 4.56
CA LEU A 64 8.43 0.99 5.31
C LEU A 64 8.88 -0.22 6.15
N THR A 65 8.72 -0.13 7.45
CA THR A 65 9.19 -1.14 8.40
C THR A 65 8.03 -1.84 9.10
N VAL A 66 8.31 -2.98 9.74
CA VAL A 66 7.34 -3.67 10.61
C VAL A 66 6.82 -2.75 11.73
N GLN A 67 7.62 -1.82 12.21
CA GLN A 67 7.20 -0.85 13.22
C GLN A 67 6.12 0.09 12.69
N HIS A 68 6.23 0.55 11.42
CA HIS A 68 5.21 1.35 10.74
C HIS A 68 3.90 0.56 10.60
N LEU A 69 3.95 -0.73 10.24
CA LEU A 69 2.76 -1.59 10.16
C LEU A 69 2.06 -1.73 11.51
N HIS A 70 2.82 -1.98 12.57
CA HIS A 70 2.26 -2.04 13.93
C HIS A 70 1.70 -0.70 14.40
N GLN A 71 2.33 0.40 14.03
CA GLN A 71 1.82 1.74 14.33
C GLN A 71 0.52 1.99 13.59
N ALA A 72 0.46 1.75 12.27
CA ALA A 72 -0.75 1.87 11.48
C ALA A 72 -1.90 1.03 12.07
N ALA A 73 -1.63 -0.23 12.43
CA ALA A 73 -2.64 -1.09 13.02
C ALA A 73 -3.18 -0.58 14.37
N ARG A 74 -2.31 -0.04 15.24
CA ARG A 74 -2.73 0.57 16.51
C ARG A 74 -3.56 1.82 16.29
N GLU A 75 -3.15 2.67 15.35
CA GLU A 75 -3.87 3.90 15.04
C GLU A 75 -5.22 3.61 14.35
N LEU A 76 -5.29 2.58 13.51
CA LEU A 76 -6.54 2.16 12.87
C LEU A 76 -7.58 1.61 13.86
N ALA A 77 -7.16 1.19 15.05
CA ALA A 77 -8.08 0.84 16.15
C ALA A 77 -8.83 2.06 16.71
N ARG A 78 -8.33 3.29 16.46
CA ARG A 78 -8.86 4.54 17.01
C ARG A 78 -9.34 5.53 15.95
N HIS A 79 -8.99 5.30 14.68
CA HIS A 79 -9.32 6.14 13.54
C HIS A 79 -10.07 5.35 12.48
N ASP A 80 -10.79 6.03 11.61
CA ASP A 80 -11.50 5.40 10.49
C ASP A 80 -10.55 5.05 9.34
N ALA A 81 -9.49 5.83 9.18
CA ALA A 81 -8.46 5.63 8.16
C ALA A 81 -7.07 6.01 8.67
N VAL A 82 -6.04 5.33 8.17
CA VAL A 82 -4.64 5.62 8.47
C VAL A 82 -3.81 5.63 7.20
N PHE A 83 -2.78 6.48 7.16
CA PHE A 83 -1.88 6.62 6.03
C PHE A 83 -0.43 6.79 6.45
N PHE A 84 0.49 6.29 5.63
CA PHE A 84 1.83 6.81 5.51
C PHE A 84 1.93 7.47 4.13
N PRO A 85 2.03 8.81 4.05
CA PRO A 85 2.16 9.54 2.79
C PRO A 85 3.43 9.16 2.05
N ALA A 86 3.39 9.20 0.72
CA ALA A 86 4.56 9.16 -0.14
C ALA A 86 5.08 10.56 -0.42
N LEU A 87 6.37 10.71 -0.69
CA LEU A 87 6.97 12.02 -0.99
C LEU A 87 6.49 12.60 -2.33
N ASP A 88 6.02 11.75 -3.23
CA ASP A 88 5.48 12.13 -4.54
C ASP A 88 4.05 12.70 -4.47
N GLY A 89 3.38 12.58 -3.32
CA GLY A 89 1.99 13.04 -3.07
C GLY A 89 0.94 11.95 -3.12
N GLY A 90 1.37 10.68 -3.23
CA GLY A 90 0.57 9.50 -3.00
C GLY A 90 0.60 9.04 -1.54
N TYR A 91 0.50 7.73 -1.33
CA TYR A 91 0.70 7.09 -0.04
C TYR A 91 1.34 5.71 -0.22
N THR A 92 2.30 5.39 0.63
CA THR A 92 3.00 4.10 0.67
C THR A 92 2.20 3.06 1.46
N LEU A 93 1.32 3.53 2.35
CA LEU A 93 0.40 2.70 3.12
C LEU A 93 -0.95 3.39 3.25
N ILE A 94 -2.01 2.63 3.03
CA ILE A 94 -3.39 2.99 3.36
C ILE A 94 -4.01 1.90 4.24
N GLY A 95 -4.66 2.31 5.32
CA GLY A 95 -5.42 1.40 6.18
C GLY A 95 -6.85 1.87 6.38
N LEU A 96 -7.81 0.95 6.23
CA LEU A 96 -9.24 1.23 6.35
C LEU A 96 -9.92 0.10 7.14
N ARG A 97 -11.04 0.45 7.82
CA ARG A 97 -11.95 -0.50 8.46
C ARG A 97 -13.19 -0.79 7.61
N ARG A 98 -13.48 0.04 6.66
CA ARG A 98 -14.54 -0.08 5.65
C ARG A 98 -14.18 0.78 4.44
N ILE A 99 -14.74 0.46 3.30
CA ILE A 99 -14.52 1.23 2.08
C ILE A 99 -15.80 2.01 1.78
N PRO A 100 -15.77 3.34 1.72
CA PRO A 100 -16.91 4.13 1.29
C PRO A 100 -17.21 3.85 -0.19
N THR A 101 -18.47 3.78 -0.56
CA THR A 101 -18.87 3.54 -1.95
C THR A 101 -18.27 4.60 -2.88
N GLY A 102 -17.59 4.14 -3.93
CA GLY A 102 -16.95 5.00 -4.92
C GLY A 102 -15.73 5.76 -4.40
N PHE A 103 -15.16 5.36 -3.27
CA PHE A 103 -14.05 6.06 -2.63
C PHE A 103 -12.84 6.22 -3.56
N PHE A 104 -12.53 5.19 -4.34
CA PHE A 104 -11.42 5.19 -5.29
C PHE A 104 -11.81 5.60 -6.71
N TYR A 105 -13.10 5.84 -6.98
CA TYR A 105 -13.56 6.23 -8.30
C TYR A 105 -13.05 7.62 -8.68
N ASP A 106 -12.62 7.78 -9.93
CA ASP A 106 -12.12 9.05 -10.48
C ASP A 106 -11.04 9.71 -9.59
N MET A 107 -10.13 8.88 -9.07
CA MET A 107 -8.97 9.35 -8.30
C MET A 107 -7.86 9.76 -9.28
N PRO A 108 -7.20 10.91 -9.06
CA PRO A 108 -6.11 11.38 -9.94
C PRO A 108 -4.82 10.59 -9.70
N TRP A 109 -4.85 9.29 -9.94
CA TRP A 109 -3.70 8.39 -9.75
C TRP A 109 -2.44 8.91 -10.45
N SER A 110 -1.27 8.57 -9.90
CA SER A 110 0.05 8.98 -10.38
C SER A 110 0.24 10.49 -10.43
N THR A 111 -0.43 11.23 -9.55
CA THR A 111 -0.26 12.68 -9.40
C THR A 111 -0.09 13.07 -7.93
N ARG A 112 0.50 14.25 -7.70
CA ARG A 112 0.63 14.82 -6.35
C ARG A 112 -0.72 15.13 -5.66
N SER A 113 -1.82 14.98 -6.38
CA SER A 113 -3.17 15.27 -5.87
C SER A 113 -3.84 14.05 -5.22
N VAL A 114 -3.25 12.86 -5.26
CA VAL A 114 -3.84 11.63 -4.71
C VAL A 114 -4.13 11.77 -3.22
N MET A 115 -3.12 12.08 -2.40
CA MET A 115 -3.32 12.22 -0.95
C MET A 115 -4.24 13.39 -0.57
N PRO A 116 -4.10 14.61 -1.15
CA PRO A 116 -5.05 15.70 -0.93
C PRO A 116 -6.50 15.32 -1.27
N GLU A 117 -6.75 14.68 -2.40
CA GLU A 117 -8.09 14.28 -2.81
C GLU A 117 -8.65 13.19 -1.89
N THR A 118 -7.83 12.22 -1.52
CA THR A 118 -8.17 11.18 -0.53
C THR A 118 -8.63 11.81 0.78
N LEU A 119 -7.84 12.73 1.33
CA LEU A 119 -8.19 13.42 2.58
C LEU A 119 -9.47 14.24 2.44
N ARG A 120 -9.64 14.95 1.32
CA ARG A 120 -10.86 15.72 1.05
C ARG A 120 -12.11 14.83 1.09
N ARG A 121 -12.06 13.63 0.49
CA ARG A 121 -13.16 12.66 0.49
C ARG A 121 -13.46 12.15 1.90
N LEU A 122 -12.43 11.83 2.67
CA LEU A 122 -12.59 11.32 4.04
C LEU A 122 -13.12 12.40 5.00
N VAL A 123 -12.64 13.64 4.88
CA VAL A 123 -13.15 14.77 5.66
C VAL A 123 -14.62 15.04 5.33
N ALA A 124 -15.01 14.96 4.06
CA ALA A 124 -16.41 15.11 3.65
C ALA A 124 -17.34 14.03 4.24
N LEU A 125 -16.79 12.86 4.57
CA LEU A 125 -17.49 11.77 5.25
C LEU A 125 -17.48 11.90 6.79
N GLY A 126 -16.79 12.91 7.33
CA GLY A 126 -16.64 13.09 8.77
C GLY A 126 -15.72 12.07 9.43
N TRP A 127 -14.84 11.43 8.65
CA TRP A 127 -13.95 10.40 9.16
C TRP A 127 -12.76 10.98 9.91
N GLN A 128 -12.38 10.30 10.98
CA GLN A 128 -11.14 10.59 11.70
C GLN A 128 -9.98 9.90 11.00
N VAL A 129 -9.00 10.69 10.58
CA VAL A 129 -7.84 10.22 9.81
C VAL A 129 -6.57 10.42 10.62
N TRP A 130 -5.74 9.40 10.69
CA TRP A 130 -4.40 9.49 11.18
C TRP A 130 -3.40 9.42 10.01
N SER A 131 -2.35 10.23 10.08
CA SER A 131 -1.26 10.25 9.09
C SER A 131 0.08 10.16 9.80
N GLY A 132 0.89 9.18 9.39
CA GLY A 132 2.27 9.05 9.82
C GLY A 132 3.21 10.04 9.11
N GLU A 133 4.51 9.86 9.32
CA GLU A 133 5.55 10.59 8.59
C GLU A 133 5.57 10.18 7.10
N PRO A 134 5.92 11.10 6.19
CA PRO A 134 6.10 10.75 4.80
C PRO A 134 7.28 9.80 4.61
N LEU A 135 7.11 8.81 3.72
CA LEU A 135 8.14 7.85 3.35
C LEU A 135 8.49 8.00 1.86
N ALA A 136 9.74 7.69 1.53
CA ALA A 136 10.17 7.66 0.13
C ALA A 136 9.78 6.34 -0.51
N ASP A 137 9.26 6.40 -1.71
CA ASP A 137 9.08 5.32 -2.67
C ASP A 137 10.17 5.37 -3.75
N ILE A 138 10.35 4.30 -4.48
CA ILE A 138 11.38 4.16 -5.51
C ILE A 138 10.69 4.00 -6.86
N ASP A 139 10.49 5.10 -7.56
CA ASP A 139 9.87 5.15 -8.89
C ASP A 139 10.89 5.35 -10.01
N THR A 140 12.00 6.02 -9.69
CA THR A 140 13.04 6.38 -10.66
C THR A 140 14.44 6.00 -10.18
N ALA A 141 15.42 6.06 -11.07
CA ALA A 141 16.82 5.82 -10.71
C ALA A 141 17.35 6.85 -9.70
N ASP A 142 16.82 8.05 -9.69
CA ASP A 142 17.22 9.10 -8.76
C ASP A 142 16.78 8.80 -7.33
N ASP A 143 15.67 8.05 -7.17
CA ASP A 143 15.13 7.67 -5.87
C ASP A 143 15.96 6.58 -5.18
N LEU A 144 16.88 5.92 -5.90
CA LEU A 144 17.78 4.91 -5.33
C LEU A 144 18.63 5.44 -4.17
N VAL A 145 18.77 6.76 -4.03
CA VAL A 145 19.42 7.40 -2.87
C VAL A 145 18.68 7.12 -1.55
N HIS A 146 17.40 6.77 -1.62
CA HIS A 146 16.56 6.45 -0.46
C HIS A 146 16.66 4.98 -0.03
N LEU A 147 17.40 4.14 -0.78
CA LEU A 147 17.61 2.75 -0.37
C LEU A 147 18.37 2.66 0.96
N PRO A 148 17.94 1.78 1.87
CA PRO A 148 18.67 1.53 3.10
C PRO A 148 20.13 1.10 2.81
N LYS A 149 21.08 1.70 3.49
CA LYS A 149 22.53 1.44 3.24
C LYS A 149 22.95 -0.02 3.38
N HIS A 150 22.18 -0.83 4.10
CA HIS A 150 22.44 -2.25 4.30
C HIS A 150 21.82 -3.15 3.22
N TRP A 151 21.03 -2.57 2.29
CA TRP A 151 20.49 -3.32 1.17
C TRP A 151 21.57 -3.55 0.10
N PRO A 152 21.55 -4.70 -0.59
CA PRO A 152 22.47 -4.93 -1.69
C PRO A 152 22.22 -3.89 -2.80
N ALA A 153 23.30 -3.43 -3.41
CA ALA A 153 23.19 -2.55 -4.57
C ALA A 153 22.30 -3.22 -5.65
N PRO A 154 21.38 -2.47 -6.28
CA PRO A 154 20.54 -3.03 -7.34
C PRO A 154 21.43 -3.60 -8.45
N ARG A 155 21.15 -4.84 -8.87
CA ARG A 155 21.79 -5.43 -10.05
C ARG A 155 21.16 -4.78 -11.26
N VAL A 156 21.88 -3.87 -11.90
CA VAL A 156 21.51 -3.37 -13.22
C VAL A 156 21.85 -4.46 -14.21
N GLU A 157 20.92 -5.36 -14.50
CA GLU A 157 21.06 -6.22 -15.68
C GLU A 157 20.99 -5.30 -16.89
N GLN A 158 22.09 -5.27 -17.63
CA GLN A 158 22.12 -4.57 -18.91
C GLN A 158 21.07 -5.22 -19.81
N MET A 159 19.96 -4.54 -19.98
CA MET A 159 19.00 -4.85 -21.05
C MET A 159 19.69 -4.53 -22.38
N THR A 160 20.32 -5.56 -22.98
CA THR A 160 20.75 -5.57 -24.39
C THR A 160 19.59 -5.90 -25.29
#